data_0a0dbf1c67545428f38dec92d01b78da
#
_entry.id   0a0dbf1c67545428f38dec92d01b78da
#
_cell.length_a   1.000
_cell.length_b   1.000
_cell.length_c   1.000
_cell.angle_alpha   90.00
_cell.angle_beta   90.00
_cell.angle_gamma   90.00
#
_symmetry.space_group_name_H-M   'P 1'
#
loop_
_entity.id
_entity.type
_entity.pdbx_description
1 polymer ?
#
loop_
_entity_poly.entity_id
_entity_poly.type
_entity_poly.pdbx_seq_one_letter_code
_entity_poly.pdbx_strand_id
1 'polypeptide(L)'
;MTLDTSAVVAILLDEPERVAFVSLIKQAERRIISAVSVLEAAMVVENRKRDGGGMDLDLFLHRASIETIPFDADQLGLARAAFRRYGKGRNPAGLNFGDCAAYALAQWSGEALLFKGADFAATDVPRVPYETIATRPSG
;
A
#
# COMPACT_ATOMS: atom_id res chain seq x y z
N MET A 1 4.52 -8.15 -6.25
CA MET A 1 4.44 -7.06 -5.24
C MET A 1 3.04 -6.48 -5.22
N THR A 2 2.45 -6.41 -4.04
CA THR A 2 1.18 -5.73 -3.79
C THR A 2 1.49 -4.38 -3.13
N LEU A 3 0.90 -3.29 -3.63
CA LEU A 3 1.11 -1.97 -3.04
C LEU A 3 -0.04 -1.61 -2.10
N ASP A 4 0.31 -1.16 -0.89
CA ASP A 4 -0.66 -0.52 0.00
C ASP A 4 -0.80 0.97 -0.34
N THR A 5 -1.93 1.56 0.05
CA THR A 5 -2.16 3.02 -0.05
C THR A 5 -0.98 3.82 0.50
N SER A 6 -0.43 3.39 1.65
CA SER A 6 0.67 4.11 2.32
C SER A 6 1.93 4.21 1.46
N ALA A 7 2.22 3.18 0.66
CA ALA A 7 3.38 3.20 -0.24
C ALA A 7 3.17 4.20 -1.39
N VAL A 8 1.99 4.19 -1.99
CA VAL A 8 1.66 5.12 -3.08
C VAL A 8 1.66 6.56 -2.59
N VAL A 9 1.06 6.82 -1.45
CA VAL A 9 1.03 8.17 -0.84
C VAL A 9 2.44 8.65 -0.51
N ALA A 10 3.30 7.78 0.04
CA ALA A 10 4.69 8.13 0.33
C ALA A 10 5.45 8.59 -0.93
N ILE A 11 5.20 7.94 -2.06
CA ILE A 11 5.82 8.31 -3.33
C ILE A 11 5.25 9.63 -3.85
N LEU A 12 3.93 9.78 -3.87
CA LEU A 12 3.28 10.95 -4.46
C LEU A 12 3.46 12.22 -3.62
N LEU A 13 3.60 12.08 -2.30
CA LEU A 13 3.84 13.20 -1.40
C LEU A 13 5.33 13.41 -1.07
N ASP A 14 6.21 12.72 -1.76
CA ASP A 14 7.66 12.84 -1.63
C ASP A 14 8.14 12.62 -0.19
N GLU A 15 7.65 11.57 0.45
CA GLU A 15 8.07 11.18 1.78
C GLU A 15 9.44 10.47 1.76
N PRO A 16 10.13 10.31 2.91
CA PRO A 16 11.49 9.75 2.93
C PRO A 16 11.64 8.38 2.28
N GLU A 17 10.59 7.56 2.27
CA GLU A 17 10.60 6.20 1.71
C GLU A 17 10.54 6.18 0.18
N ARG A 18 10.26 7.30 -0.48
CA ARG A 18 10.02 7.38 -1.93
C ARG A 18 11.12 6.71 -2.75
N VAL A 19 12.38 7.05 -2.50
CA VAL A 19 13.51 6.54 -3.31
C VAL A 19 13.59 5.01 -3.20
N ALA A 20 13.49 4.49 -1.98
CA ALA A 20 13.52 3.05 -1.75
C ALA A 20 12.33 2.35 -2.41
N PHE A 21 11.13 2.90 -2.27
CA PHE A 21 9.91 2.31 -2.82
C PHE A 21 9.92 2.31 -4.34
N VAL A 22 10.32 3.42 -4.98
CA VAL A 22 10.42 3.48 -6.45
C VAL A 22 11.42 2.45 -6.96
N SER A 23 12.56 2.30 -6.31
CA SER A 23 13.56 1.30 -6.68
C SER A 23 13.01 -0.13 -6.58
N LEU A 24 12.32 -0.45 -5.50
CA LEU A 24 11.73 -1.78 -5.29
C LEU A 24 10.63 -2.08 -6.33
N ILE A 25 9.80 -1.10 -6.63
CA ILE A 25 8.75 -1.24 -7.66
C ILE A 25 9.37 -1.53 -9.03
N LYS A 26 10.44 -0.83 -9.38
CA LYS A 26 11.15 -1.07 -10.66
C LYS A 26 11.74 -2.48 -10.78
N GLN A 27 12.11 -3.08 -9.66
CA GLN A 27 12.69 -4.42 -9.63
C GLN A 27 11.62 -5.53 -9.59
N ALA A 28 10.41 -5.22 -9.25
CA ALA A 28 9.33 -6.21 -9.15
C ALA A 28 8.84 -6.64 -10.52
N GLU A 29 8.69 -7.94 -10.73
CA GLU A 29 8.15 -8.47 -12.00
C GLU A 29 6.65 -8.21 -12.10
N ARG A 30 5.91 -8.42 -11.01
CA ARG A 30 4.47 -8.18 -10.93
C ARG A 30 4.18 -7.05 -9.96
N ARG A 31 3.30 -6.12 -10.38
CA ARG A 31 2.97 -4.91 -9.61
C ARG A 31 1.47 -4.74 -9.61
N ILE A 32 0.85 -4.95 -8.47
CA ILE A 32 -0.61 -4.91 -8.34
C ILE A 32 -1.01 -4.02 -7.16
N ILE A 33 -2.21 -3.46 -7.26
CA ILE A 33 -2.83 -2.65 -6.21
C ILE A 33 -4.33 -2.90 -6.19
N SER A 34 -4.93 -2.94 -5.00
CA SER A 34 -6.38 -3.06 -4.88
C SER A 34 -7.08 -1.79 -5.37
N ALA A 35 -8.21 -1.96 -6.06
CA ALA A 35 -9.08 -0.84 -6.42
C ALA A 35 -9.47 0.00 -5.19
N VAL A 36 -9.64 -0.62 -4.02
CA VAL A 36 -9.92 0.08 -2.76
C VAL A 36 -8.72 0.97 -2.37
N SER A 37 -7.51 0.45 -2.50
CA SER A 37 -6.30 1.22 -2.18
C SER A 37 -6.09 2.38 -3.14
N VAL A 38 -6.43 2.22 -4.41
CA VAL A 38 -6.39 3.32 -5.38
C VAL A 38 -7.37 4.42 -5.00
N LEU A 39 -8.60 4.06 -4.63
CA LEU A 39 -9.60 5.04 -4.19
C LEU A 39 -9.11 5.78 -2.94
N GLU A 40 -8.60 5.06 -1.96
CA GLU A 40 -8.07 5.66 -0.74
C GLU A 40 -6.91 6.61 -1.02
N ALA A 41 -5.96 6.19 -1.87
CA ALA A 41 -4.84 7.04 -2.29
C ALA A 41 -5.33 8.30 -3.02
N ALA A 42 -6.30 8.16 -3.92
CA ALA A 42 -6.90 9.30 -4.63
C ALA A 42 -7.49 10.32 -3.66
N MET A 43 -8.23 9.85 -2.66
CA MET A 43 -8.82 10.72 -1.65
C MET A 43 -7.76 11.48 -0.87
N VAL A 44 -6.66 10.82 -0.50
CA VAL A 44 -5.57 11.45 0.24
C VAL A 44 -4.84 12.50 -0.60
N VAL A 45 -4.42 12.13 -1.83
CA VAL A 45 -3.60 13.04 -2.64
C VAL A 45 -4.42 14.23 -3.19
N GLU A 46 -5.68 14.02 -3.50
CA GLU A 46 -6.57 15.10 -3.93
C GLU A 46 -6.80 16.11 -2.79
N ASN A 47 -6.95 15.62 -1.56
CA ASN A 47 -7.09 16.50 -0.41
C ASN A 47 -5.79 17.27 -0.09
N ARG A 48 -4.63 16.63 -0.25
CA ARG A 48 -3.32 17.23 0.08
C ARG A 48 -2.80 18.15 -1.00
N LYS A 49 -2.88 17.74 -2.26
CA LYS A 49 -2.35 18.49 -3.40
C LYS A 49 -3.41 19.36 -4.07
N ARG A 50 -4.68 19.13 -3.80
CA ARG A 50 -5.84 19.79 -4.42
C ARG A 50 -5.81 19.69 -5.94
N ASP A 51 -5.13 20.61 -6.64
CA ASP A 51 -5.03 20.59 -8.09
C ASP A 51 -3.98 19.60 -8.55
N GLY A 52 -4.35 18.67 -9.42
CA GLY A 52 -3.43 17.74 -10.07
C GLY A 52 -3.12 16.45 -9.29
N GLY A 53 -3.58 16.28 -8.05
CA GLY A 53 -3.29 15.09 -7.28
C GLY A 53 -3.79 13.81 -7.91
N GLY A 54 -5.03 13.82 -8.41
CA GLY A 54 -5.60 12.66 -9.10
C GLY A 54 -4.86 12.33 -10.39
N MET A 55 -4.46 13.33 -11.15
CA MET A 55 -3.67 13.14 -12.37
C MET A 55 -2.27 12.57 -12.06
N ASP A 56 -1.63 13.03 -11.00
CA ASP A 56 -0.34 12.49 -10.56
C ASP A 56 -0.46 10.99 -10.21
N LEU A 57 -1.52 10.61 -9.55
CA LEU A 57 -1.80 9.21 -9.22
C LEU A 57 -1.96 8.37 -10.48
N ASP A 58 -2.80 8.81 -11.41
CA ASP A 58 -3.05 8.09 -12.67
C ASP A 58 -1.77 7.93 -13.49
N LEU A 59 -0.97 8.98 -13.60
CA LEU A 59 0.31 8.93 -14.31
C LEU A 59 1.29 7.97 -13.62
N PHE A 60 1.34 7.99 -12.29
CA PHE A 60 2.22 7.09 -11.55
C PHE A 60 1.85 5.62 -11.79
N LEU A 61 0.58 5.28 -11.65
CA LEU A 61 0.11 3.91 -11.86
C LEU A 61 0.41 3.43 -13.29
N HIS A 62 0.21 4.31 -14.26
CA HIS A 62 0.47 3.99 -15.68
C HIS A 62 1.96 3.82 -15.95
N ARG A 63 2.79 4.78 -15.54
CA ARG A 63 4.24 4.77 -15.81
C ARG A 63 4.96 3.64 -15.08
N ALA A 64 4.51 3.29 -13.89
CA ALA A 64 5.07 2.18 -13.12
C ALA A 64 4.48 0.82 -13.51
N SER A 65 3.54 0.80 -14.47
CA SER A 65 2.85 -0.41 -14.92
C SER A 65 2.24 -1.19 -13.75
N ILE A 66 1.53 -0.48 -12.89
CA ILE A 66 0.84 -1.06 -11.74
C ILE A 66 -0.60 -1.39 -12.15
N GLU A 67 -0.97 -2.66 -12.04
CA GLU A 67 -2.29 -3.13 -12.39
C GLU A 67 -3.26 -2.96 -11.22
N THR A 68 -4.39 -2.30 -11.45
CA THR A 68 -5.47 -2.20 -10.46
C THR A 68 -6.32 -3.46 -10.50
N ILE A 69 -6.39 -4.15 -9.37
CA ILE A 69 -7.14 -5.40 -9.25
C ILE A 69 -8.50 -5.11 -8.60
N PRO A 70 -9.60 -5.56 -9.21
CA PRO A 70 -10.92 -5.41 -8.60
C PRO A 70 -11.00 -6.09 -7.23
N PHE A 71 -11.71 -5.45 -6.30
CA PHE A 71 -12.00 -6.05 -5.00
C PHE A 71 -13.23 -6.94 -5.14
N ASP A 72 -13.03 -8.23 -5.18
CA ASP A 72 -14.08 -9.22 -5.46
C ASP A 72 -14.55 -9.99 -4.22
N ALA A 73 -15.47 -10.93 -4.41
CA ALA A 73 -16.04 -11.72 -3.32
C ALA A 73 -15.00 -12.58 -2.59
N ASP A 74 -14.01 -13.12 -3.30
CA ASP A 74 -12.95 -13.91 -2.68
C ASP A 74 -12.10 -13.04 -1.76
N GLN A 75 -11.73 -11.86 -2.24
CA GLN A 75 -10.98 -10.89 -1.42
C GLN A 75 -11.81 -10.37 -0.26
N LEU A 76 -13.12 -10.20 -0.43
CA LEU A 76 -14.02 -9.82 0.65
C LEU A 76 -13.92 -10.81 1.81
N GLY A 77 -13.95 -12.10 1.52
CA GLY A 77 -13.81 -13.14 2.55
C GLY A 77 -12.49 -13.02 3.32
N LEU A 78 -11.39 -12.82 2.60
CA LEU A 78 -10.06 -12.63 3.20
C LEU A 78 -9.98 -11.33 4.03
N ALA A 79 -10.57 -10.25 3.54
CA ALA A 79 -10.58 -8.97 4.25
C ALA A 79 -11.40 -9.04 5.54
N ARG A 80 -12.54 -9.72 5.52
CA ARG A 80 -13.34 -9.94 6.73
C ARG A 80 -12.60 -10.78 7.76
N ALA A 81 -11.90 -11.82 7.31
CA ALA A 81 -11.06 -12.64 8.19
C ALA A 81 -9.91 -11.82 8.79
N ALA A 82 -9.27 -10.96 7.99
CA ALA A 82 -8.23 -10.06 8.47
C ALA A 82 -8.75 -9.11 9.54
N PHE A 83 -9.92 -8.54 9.35
CA PHE A 83 -10.53 -7.65 10.35
C PHE A 83 -10.83 -8.39 11.66
N ARG A 84 -11.38 -9.59 11.59
CA ARG A 84 -11.65 -10.40 12.80
C ARG A 84 -10.38 -10.69 13.59
N ARG A 85 -9.27 -10.90 12.90
CA ARG A 85 -8.00 -11.28 13.54
C ARG A 85 -7.16 -10.07 13.97
N TYR A 86 -7.10 -9.03 13.14
CA TYR A 86 -6.17 -7.91 13.30
C TYR A 86 -6.85 -6.53 13.30
N GLY A 87 -8.16 -6.49 13.26
CA GLY A 87 -8.89 -5.24 13.06
C GLY A 87 -8.76 -4.24 14.20
N LYS A 88 -8.96 -2.98 13.86
CA LYS A 88 -8.99 -1.87 14.82
C LYS A 88 -10.04 -2.12 15.90
N GLY A 89 -9.64 -2.00 17.17
CA GLY A 89 -10.48 -2.28 18.31
C GLY A 89 -10.51 -3.75 18.74
N ARG A 90 -9.89 -4.65 17.96
CA ARG A 90 -9.82 -6.10 18.24
C ARG A 90 -8.41 -6.61 18.49
N ASN A 91 -7.42 -5.93 17.93
CA ASN A 91 -6.04 -6.36 17.96
C ASN A 91 -5.13 -5.13 17.98
N PRO A 92 -3.94 -5.20 18.64
CA PRO A 92 -2.96 -4.11 18.61
C PRO A 92 -2.50 -3.70 17.21
N ALA A 93 -2.58 -4.59 16.20
CA ALA A 93 -2.28 -4.24 14.81
C ALA A 93 -3.21 -3.14 14.29
N GLY A 94 -4.50 -3.19 14.67
CA GLY A 94 -5.44 -2.10 14.43
C GLY A 94 -5.77 -1.87 12.96
N LEU A 95 -5.87 -2.92 12.15
CA LEU A 95 -6.18 -2.78 10.73
C LEU A 95 -7.51 -2.07 10.51
N ASN A 96 -7.48 -1.02 9.70
CA ASN A 96 -8.67 -0.29 9.28
C ASN A 96 -9.25 -0.89 7.98
N PHE A 97 -10.28 -0.24 7.44
CA PHE A 97 -10.97 -0.67 6.22
C PHE A 97 -10.00 -0.85 5.02
N GLY A 98 -9.20 0.17 4.74
CA GLY A 98 -8.25 0.12 3.61
C GLY A 98 -7.14 -0.92 3.81
N ASP A 99 -6.65 -1.05 5.04
CA ASP A 99 -5.63 -2.05 5.39
C ASP A 99 -6.13 -3.46 5.13
N CYS A 100 -7.39 -3.75 5.47
CA CYS A 100 -7.98 -5.06 5.23
C CYS A 100 -8.05 -5.40 3.74
N ALA A 101 -8.32 -4.42 2.88
CA ALA A 101 -8.35 -4.62 1.43
C ALA A 101 -6.95 -4.93 0.88
N ALA A 102 -5.94 -4.21 1.32
CA ALA A 102 -4.55 -4.44 0.89
C ALA A 102 -4.05 -5.82 1.38
N TYR A 103 -4.32 -6.16 2.63
CA TYR A 103 -4.01 -7.48 3.18
C TYR A 103 -4.66 -8.59 2.35
N ALA A 104 -5.94 -8.43 2.04
CA ALA A 104 -6.70 -9.43 1.27
C ALA A 104 -6.09 -9.66 -0.13
N LEU A 105 -5.70 -8.59 -0.81
CA LEU A 105 -5.06 -8.73 -2.12
C LEU A 105 -3.71 -9.43 -2.02
N ALA A 106 -2.90 -9.09 -1.04
CA ALA A 106 -1.62 -9.76 -0.83
C ALA A 106 -1.79 -11.25 -0.58
N GLN A 107 -2.74 -11.64 0.26
CA GLN A 107 -3.03 -13.05 0.53
C GLN A 107 -3.60 -13.78 -0.70
N TRP A 108 -4.54 -13.15 -1.39
CA TRP A 108 -5.18 -13.74 -2.56
C TRP A 108 -4.19 -13.95 -3.71
N SER A 109 -3.30 -13.00 -3.94
CA SER A 109 -2.35 -13.03 -5.04
C SER A 109 -1.06 -13.80 -4.71
N GLY A 110 -0.73 -13.96 -3.44
CA GLY A 110 0.57 -14.48 -3.01
C GLY A 110 1.71 -13.48 -3.14
N GLU A 111 1.41 -12.23 -3.52
CA GLU A 111 2.42 -11.18 -3.70
C GLU A 111 2.66 -10.41 -2.41
N ALA A 112 3.92 -10.29 -2.00
CA ALA A 112 4.29 -9.57 -0.78
C ALA A 112 3.84 -8.11 -0.82
N LEU A 113 3.47 -7.58 0.35
CA LEU A 113 2.92 -6.23 0.51
C LEU A 113 4.02 -5.21 0.77
N LEU A 114 4.03 -4.14 -0.03
CA LEU A 114 4.85 -2.96 0.21
C LEU A 114 4.00 -1.91 0.93
N PHE A 115 4.43 -1.52 2.12
CA PHE A 115 3.70 -0.55 2.96
C PHE A 115 4.65 0.30 3.78
N LYS A 116 4.17 1.47 4.17
CA LYS A 116 4.83 2.36 5.13
C LYS A 116 4.08 2.30 6.46
N GLY A 117 4.81 2.31 7.57
CA GLY A 117 4.23 2.37 8.91
C GLY A 117 4.19 1.02 9.60
N ALA A 118 3.50 0.98 10.74
CA ALA A 118 3.49 -0.16 11.65
C ALA A 118 2.22 -1.02 11.59
N ASP A 119 1.22 -0.63 10.80
CA ASP A 119 -0.12 -1.26 10.84
C ASP A 119 -0.07 -2.76 10.52
N PHE A 120 0.76 -3.15 9.56
CA PHE A 120 0.89 -4.56 9.17
C PHE A 120 1.98 -5.31 9.91
N ALA A 121 2.77 -4.63 10.75
CA ALA A 121 3.95 -5.23 11.40
C ALA A 121 3.58 -6.39 12.33
N ALA A 122 2.40 -6.34 12.96
CA ALA A 122 1.91 -7.37 13.87
C ALA A 122 1.05 -8.43 13.18
N THR A 123 0.95 -8.41 11.85
CA THR A 123 0.18 -9.37 11.07
C THR A 123 1.08 -10.41 10.43
N ASP A 124 0.45 -11.45 9.87
CA ASP A 124 1.15 -12.50 9.13
C ASP A 124 1.33 -12.19 7.63
N VAL A 125 0.99 -10.97 7.18
CA VAL A 125 1.11 -10.62 5.77
C VAL A 125 2.56 -10.70 5.31
N PRO A 126 2.85 -11.37 4.19
CA PRO A 126 4.18 -11.31 3.61
C PRO A 126 4.51 -9.88 3.23
N ARG A 127 5.67 -9.38 3.67
CA ARG A 127 6.07 -8.00 3.44
C ARG A 127 7.29 -7.90 2.54
N VAL A 128 7.35 -6.82 1.77
CA VAL A 128 8.56 -6.45 1.04
C VAL A 128 9.49 -5.73 2.01
N PRO A 129 10.69 -6.29 2.29
CA PRO A 129 11.62 -5.62 3.18
C PRO A 129 12.22 -4.39 2.50
N TYR A 130 12.37 -3.31 3.26
CA TYR A 130 13.08 -2.12 2.80
C TYR A 130 13.80 -1.46 3.97
N GLU A 131 14.91 -0.80 3.64
CA GLU A 131 15.58 0.06 4.58
C GLU A 131 15.20 1.50 4.27
N THR A 132 14.62 2.19 5.25
CA THR A 132 14.63 3.64 5.21
C THR A 132 16.10 4.04 5.27
N ILE A 133 16.53 4.80 4.26
CA ILE A 133 17.79 5.51 4.39
C ILE A 133 17.54 6.51 5.52
N ALA A 134 17.82 6.08 6.74
CA ALA A 134 17.90 6.99 7.85
C ALA A 134 18.82 8.13 7.38
N THR A 135 18.32 9.36 7.47
CA THR A 135 19.19 10.52 7.33
C THR A 135 20.38 10.24 8.24
N ARG A 136 21.51 9.82 7.64
CA ARG A 136 22.73 9.68 8.40
C ARG A 136 23.00 11.04 8.98
N PRO A 137 23.12 11.16 10.31
CA PRO A 137 23.61 12.41 10.84
C PRO A 137 24.91 12.72 10.09
N SER A 138 24.94 13.86 9.45
CA SER A 138 26.13 14.39 8.81
C SER A 138 27.19 14.54 9.90
N GLY A 139 28.07 13.61 9.95
CA GLY A 139 29.17 13.64 10.89
C GLY A 139 30.37 13.04 10.28
#